data_ee0d0676adb7f69a6964b85d9f233ae1
#
_entry.id   ee0d0676adb7f69a6964b85d9f233ae1
#
_cell.length_a   1.000
_cell.length_b   1.000
_cell.length_c   1.000
_cell.angle_alpha   90.00
_cell.angle_beta   90.00
_cell.angle_gamma   90.00
#
_symmetry.space_group_name_H-M   'P 1'
#
loop_
_entity.id
_entity.type
_entity.pdbx_description
1 polymer ?
#
loop_
_entity_poly.entity_id
_entity_poly.type
_entity_poly.pdbx_seq_one_letter_code
_entity_poly.pdbx_strand_id
1 'polypeptide(L)'
;VSTQVFPTNADQSPLSKLGQQIALAGLVVYVLLAPHSIAASATAVVIAGIGWLIRTLGTGSLGLRRSKFDLVIVLSLLWTLASALLSEEPRISIAKLHASWCVFLFYLARAILNKRSALYLVALLIVSGSAGALYSAFDLVRGRGVVVEVIANNSPLHQVGIQPGDTIWRIGRRRIYSVADLDQTLKLTQPGTPVTVGITSRGEQVERPGLVLTPAQHQQPSPSGIIGSNRNHQFRASGWTRHYQTFAELMQMIALLALGLGLAHLRNHGANRYFRVAIVAASLLTLGLVFTAMRTVIVAFVVGAGVIAWRSLRGNYRVVFTFALFFVLAFGAVVVWQTRDRNSLLLGDPSSSLRMQVARVGLSRIPVHPIFGHGMDAMKMHWTEWGFPGKDMLHLHSTPLQLAFDRGLPMLVLWLWMMILFWLTIARAARSSADLSDTNSYGILLGTLGALTAFLVSSLVNYNYGDAEVAMMFWFLMGIAASTDSDRSRGRSRSS
;
A
#
# COMPACT_ATOMS: atom_id res chain seq x y z
N VAL A 1 5.82 -43.14 -14.89
CA VAL A 1 5.29 -43.00 -13.50
C VAL A 1 6.49 -43.06 -12.58
N SER A 2 7.12 -41.93 -12.28
CA SER A 2 8.19 -41.84 -11.28
C SER A 2 7.57 -41.35 -9.97
N THR A 3 7.40 -42.23 -9.02
CA THR A 3 7.10 -41.94 -7.62
C THR A 3 8.27 -41.14 -7.02
N GLN A 4 8.14 -39.81 -6.95
CA GLN A 4 9.04 -39.01 -6.14
C GLN A 4 8.78 -39.30 -4.67
N VAL A 5 9.68 -40.06 -4.06
CA VAL A 5 9.78 -40.26 -2.61
C VAL A 5 10.15 -38.90 -2.00
N PHE A 6 9.26 -38.36 -1.17
CA PHE A 6 9.55 -37.14 -0.43
C PHE A 6 10.46 -37.43 0.77
N PRO A 7 11.51 -36.66 1.00
CA PRO A 7 12.38 -36.86 2.16
C PRO A 7 11.58 -36.66 3.46
N THR A 8 11.70 -37.64 4.33
CA THR A 8 11.21 -37.59 5.71
C THR A 8 12.00 -36.56 6.53
N ASN A 9 11.49 -36.13 7.69
CA ASN A 9 12.09 -35.08 8.57
C ASN A 9 13.54 -35.34 9.02
N ALA A 10 14.16 -36.47 8.66
CA ALA A 10 15.53 -36.81 8.98
C ALA A 10 16.61 -36.14 8.10
N ASP A 11 16.21 -35.59 6.92
CA ASP A 11 17.20 -35.14 5.91
C ASP A 11 17.37 -33.62 5.83
N GLN A 12 17.00 -32.84 6.85
CA GLN A 12 17.27 -31.41 6.84
C GLN A 12 18.74 -31.13 7.24
N SER A 13 19.56 -30.80 6.26
CA SER A 13 20.94 -30.36 6.52
C SER A 13 20.97 -29.14 7.44
N PRO A 14 22.02 -28.93 8.25
CA PRO A 14 22.19 -27.72 9.06
C PRO A 14 22.06 -26.44 8.22
N LEU A 15 22.54 -26.47 6.98
CA LEU A 15 22.42 -25.37 6.01
C LEU A 15 20.96 -25.05 5.66
N SER A 16 20.14 -26.08 5.44
CA SER A 16 18.72 -25.91 5.17
C SER A 16 17.97 -25.27 6.35
N LYS A 17 18.27 -25.70 7.58
CA LYS A 17 17.68 -25.13 8.80
C LYS A 17 18.08 -23.66 8.97
N LEU A 18 19.36 -23.34 8.80
CA LEU A 18 19.87 -21.97 8.84
C LEU A 18 19.16 -21.09 7.80
N GLY A 19 19.08 -21.56 6.55
CA GLY A 19 18.41 -20.84 5.47
C GLY A 19 16.92 -20.57 5.77
N GLN A 20 16.23 -21.58 6.33
CA GLN A 20 14.82 -21.41 6.76
C GLN A 20 14.67 -20.37 7.88
N GLN A 21 15.59 -20.34 8.84
CA GLN A 21 15.57 -19.36 9.94
C GLN A 21 15.84 -17.94 9.43
N ILE A 22 16.85 -17.76 8.56
CA ILE A 22 17.16 -16.46 7.94
C ILE A 22 15.96 -15.96 7.11
N ALA A 23 15.35 -16.83 6.30
CA ALA A 23 14.19 -16.48 5.48
C ALA A 23 13.00 -16.03 6.34
N LEU A 24 12.73 -16.77 7.41
CA LEU A 24 11.64 -16.44 8.33
C LEU A 24 11.94 -15.14 9.11
N ALA A 25 13.18 -14.94 9.58
CA ALA A 25 13.58 -13.70 10.23
C ALA A 25 13.44 -12.49 9.30
N GLY A 26 13.86 -12.62 8.03
CA GLY A 26 13.65 -11.58 7.02
C GLY A 26 12.17 -11.26 6.81
N LEU A 27 11.29 -12.27 6.76
CA LEU A 27 9.84 -12.05 6.66
C LEU A 27 9.24 -11.42 7.94
N VAL A 28 9.75 -11.73 9.13
CA VAL A 28 9.37 -11.05 10.38
C VAL A 28 9.73 -9.57 10.32
N VAL A 29 10.97 -9.25 9.93
CA VAL A 29 11.42 -7.85 9.76
C VAL A 29 10.57 -7.15 8.68
N TYR A 30 10.26 -7.85 7.58
CA TYR A 30 9.39 -7.32 6.52
C TYR A 30 8.02 -6.91 7.08
N VAL A 31 7.29 -7.77 7.77
CA VAL A 31 5.94 -7.45 8.26
C VAL A 31 5.93 -6.37 9.35
N LEU A 32 7.03 -6.25 10.11
CA LEU A 32 7.19 -5.17 11.09
C LEU A 32 7.45 -3.81 10.43
N LEU A 33 8.09 -3.78 9.27
CA LEU A 33 8.49 -2.55 8.59
C LEU A 33 7.64 -2.21 7.37
N ALA A 34 6.87 -3.16 6.84
CA ALA A 34 6.03 -2.97 5.65
C ALA A 34 5.07 -1.77 5.74
N PRO A 35 4.42 -1.47 6.90
CA PRO A 35 3.57 -0.29 7.02
C PRO A 35 4.33 1.03 7.23
N HIS A 36 5.67 1.02 7.23
CA HIS A 36 6.45 2.15 7.73
C HIS A 36 7.54 2.65 6.78
N SER A 37 8.24 1.75 6.06
CA SER A 37 9.42 2.12 5.27
C SER A 37 9.65 1.18 4.09
N ILE A 38 9.58 1.73 2.88
CA ILE A 38 9.88 0.98 1.65
C ILE A 38 11.29 0.42 1.64
N ALA A 39 12.30 1.23 1.99
CA ALA A 39 13.70 0.82 1.94
C ALA A 39 13.97 -0.34 2.92
N ALA A 40 13.49 -0.21 4.15
CA ALA A 40 13.66 -1.25 5.16
C ALA A 40 12.89 -2.53 4.79
N SER A 41 11.69 -2.41 4.23
CA SER A 41 10.88 -3.54 3.74
C SER A 41 11.58 -4.27 2.59
N ALA A 42 12.10 -3.53 1.61
CA ALA A 42 12.83 -4.10 0.49
C ALA A 42 14.10 -4.84 0.95
N THR A 43 14.87 -4.24 1.87
CA THR A 43 16.06 -4.88 2.47
C THR A 43 15.67 -6.17 3.20
N ALA A 44 14.58 -6.17 3.97
CA ALA A 44 14.09 -7.35 4.67
C ALA A 44 13.71 -8.48 3.71
N VAL A 45 13.10 -8.16 2.56
CA VAL A 45 12.78 -9.15 1.53
C VAL A 45 14.04 -9.71 0.86
N VAL A 46 15.07 -8.90 0.65
CA VAL A 46 16.36 -9.39 0.15
C VAL A 46 16.99 -10.38 1.14
N ILE A 47 16.98 -10.07 2.44
CA ILE A 47 17.47 -10.98 3.50
C ILE A 47 16.66 -12.28 3.48
N ALA A 48 15.33 -12.20 3.39
CA ALA A 48 14.49 -13.39 3.30
C ALA A 48 14.78 -14.22 2.04
N GLY A 49 15.04 -13.56 0.92
CA GLY A 49 15.44 -14.21 -0.34
C GLY A 49 16.79 -14.93 -0.25
N ILE A 50 17.77 -14.32 0.40
CA ILE A 50 19.07 -14.98 0.67
C ILE A 50 18.85 -16.23 1.53
N GLY A 51 18.04 -16.13 2.58
CA GLY A 51 17.69 -17.28 3.41
C GLY A 51 17.01 -18.41 2.61
N TRP A 52 16.09 -18.05 1.70
CA TRP A 52 15.46 -19.03 0.82
C TRP A 52 16.45 -19.69 -0.14
N LEU A 53 17.40 -18.93 -0.70
CA LEU A 53 18.47 -19.47 -1.53
C LEU A 53 19.34 -20.46 -0.75
N ILE A 54 19.79 -20.10 0.45
CA ILE A 54 20.58 -20.97 1.35
C ILE A 54 19.82 -22.26 1.66
N ARG A 55 18.52 -22.15 1.98
CA ARG A 55 17.66 -23.32 2.19
C ARG A 55 17.58 -24.21 0.95
N THR A 56 17.40 -23.61 -0.22
CA THR A 56 17.32 -24.31 -1.50
C THR A 56 18.60 -25.08 -1.80
N LEU A 57 19.76 -24.46 -1.57
CA LEU A 57 21.06 -25.13 -1.70
C LEU A 57 21.21 -26.31 -0.71
N GLY A 58 20.71 -26.16 0.52
CA GLY A 58 20.75 -27.22 1.52
C GLY A 58 19.77 -28.38 1.29
N THR A 59 18.68 -28.14 0.54
CA THR A 59 17.63 -29.17 0.27
C THR A 59 17.65 -29.69 -1.16
N GLY A 60 18.35 -29.05 -2.09
CA GLY A 60 18.23 -29.31 -3.54
C GLY A 60 16.87 -28.97 -4.15
N SER A 61 15.99 -28.24 -3.42
CA SER A 61 14.62 -27.98 -3.83
C SER A 61 14.18 -26.55 -3.50
N LEU A 62 13.57 -25.86 -4.45
CA LEU A 62 12.94 -24.54 -4.23
C LEU A 62 11.79 -24.59 -3.21
N GLY A 63 11.25 -25.75 -2.89
CA GLY A 63 10.09 -25.89 -2.01
C GLY A 63 8.78 -25.35 -2.62
N LEU A 64 8.79 -25.00 -3.89
CA LEU A 64 7.62 -24.51 -4.62
C LEU A 64 6.81 -25.68 -5.18
N ARG A 65 5.49 -25.57 -5.05
CA ARG A 65 4.55 -26.46 -5.71
C ARG A 65 3.90 -25.74 -6.86
N ARG A 66 3.58 -26.47 -7.93
CA ARG A 66 2.79 -25.91 -9.04
C ARG A 66 1.47 -25.34 -8.52
N SER A 67 1.13 -24.18 -9.02
CA SER A 67 -0.07 -23.44 -8.66
C SER A 67 -0.82 -23.02 -9.93
N LYS A 68 -2.13 -22.87 -9.80
CA LYS A 68 -2.99 -22.30 -10.86
C LYS A 68 -2.57 -20.89 -11.26
N PHE A 69 -1.86 -20.18 -10.38
CA PHE A 69 -1.39 -18.81 -10.60
C PHE A 69 -0.11 -18.74 -11.41
N ASP A 70 0.71 -19.81 -11.42
CA ASP A 70 2.05 -19.77 -12.03
C ASP A 70 1.99 -19.41 -13.51
N LEU A 71 1.03 -19.98 -14.26
CA LEU A 71 0.89 -19.68 -15.70
C LEU A 71 0.59 -18.19 -15.94
N VAL A 72 -0.42 -17.64 -15.29
CA VAL A 72 -0.80 -16.23 -15.53
C VAL A 72 0.26 -15.26 -15.02
N ILE A 73 0.97 -15.58 -13.93
CA ILE A 73 2.09 -14.77 -13.43
C ILE A 73 3.24 -14.79 -14.44
N VAL A 74 3.65 -15.96 -14.92
CA VAL A 74 4.73 -16.10 -15.90
C VAL A 74 4.36 -15.38 -17.20
N LEU A 75 3.14 -15.56 -17.73
CA LEU A 75 2.66 -14.86 -18.92
C LEU A 75 2.68 -13.34 -18.73
N SER A 76 2.28 -12.84 -17.55
CA SER A 76 2.32 -11.41 -17.23
C SER A 76 3.75 -10.86 -17.19
N LEU A 77 4.71 -11.62 -16.64
CA LEU A 77 6.12 -11.23 -16.62
C LEU A 77 6.74 -11.26 -18.03
N LEU A 78 6.47 -12.30 -18.82
CA LEU A 78 6.93 -12.41 -20.19
C LEU A 78 6.33 -11.29 -21.07
N TRP A 79 5.03 -10.99 -20.90
CA TRP A 79 4.40 -9.87 -21.58
C TRP A 79 4.98 -8.52 -21.17
N THR A 80 5.24 -8.32 -19.87
CA THR A 80 5.90 -7.10 -19.38
C THR A 80 7.28 -6.91 -20.03
N LEU A 81 8.05 -7.99 -20.19
CA LEU A 81 9.34 -7.94 -20.87
C LEU A 81 9.17 -7.62 -22.36
N ALA A 82 8.26 -8.32 -23.05
CA ALA A 82 7.99 -8.08 -24.47
C ALA A 82 7.51 -6.63 -24.70
N SER A 83 6.59 -6.16 -23.89
CA SER A 83 6.13 -4.77 -23.93
C SER A 83 7.27 -3.78 -23.70
N ALA A 84 8.13 -4.01 -22.70
CA ALA A 84 9.27 -3.13 -22.44
C ALA A 84 10.23 -3.02 -23.62
N LEU A 85 10.42 -4.12 -24.38
CA LEU A 85 11.31 -4.16 -25.54
C LEU A 85 10.67 -3.56 -26.81
N LEU A 86 9.34 -3.66 -26.95
CA LEU A 86 8.60 -3.37 -28.17
C LEU A 86 7.66 -2.14 -28.05
N SER A 87 7.66 -1.47 -26.89
CA SER A 87 6.89 -0.23 -26.66
C SER A 87 7.50 0.95 -27.42
N GLU A 88 6.78 2.06 -27.44
CA GLU A 88 7.23 3.33 -28.04
C GLU A 88 8.53 3.84 -27.38
N GLU A 89 8.68 3.64 -26.04
CA GLU A 89 9.86 4.06 -25.27
C GLU A 89 10.58 2.88 -24.57
N PRO A 90 11.32 2.04 -25.35
CA PRO A 90 11.93 0.81 -24.81
C PRO A 90 12.98 1.09 -23.73
N ARG A 91 13.80 2.13 -23.88
CA ARG A 91 14.91 2.44 -22.94
C ARG A 91 14.39 2.76 -21.54
N ILE A 92 13.32 3.55 -21.45
CA ILE A 92 12.68 3.93 -20.18
C ILE A 92 11.98 2.72 -19.59
N SER A 93 11.25 1.97 -20.41
CA SER A 93 10.50 0.78 -20.01
C SER A 93 11.40 -0.33 -19.45
N ILE A 94 12.55 -0.59 -20.08
CA ILE A 94 13.53 -1.58 -19.64
C ILE A 94 14.10 -1.18 -18.26
N ALA A 95 14.44 0.11 -18.07
CA ALA A 95 14.91 0.61 -16.78
C ALA A 95 13.87 0.42 -15.67
N LYS A 96 12.57 0.33 -16.01
CA LYS A 96 11.47 0.14 -15.06
C LYS A 96 11.13 -1.33 -14.76
N LEU A 97 11.68 -2.29 -15.49
CA LEU A 97 11.43 -3.74 -15.29
C LEU A 97 11.69 -4.20 -13.86
N HIS A 98 12.62 -3.55 -13.17
CA HIS A 98 12.92 -3.84 -11.76
C HIS A 98 11.67 -3.73 -10.86
N ALA A 99 10.65 -2.93 -11.21
CA ALA A 99 9.43 -2.83 -10.41
C ALA A 99 8.66 -4.15 -10.30
N SER A 100 8.88 -5.09 -11.21
CA SER A 100 8.22 -6.41 -11.22
C SER A 100 8.74 -7.37 -10.13
N TRP A 101 9.83 -7.03 -9.42
CA TRP A 101 10.42 -7.90 -8.39
C TRP A 101 9.47 -8.22 -7.23
N CYS A 102 8.45 -7.38 -6.97
CA CYS A 102 7.47 -7.59 -5.89
C CYS A 102 6.76 -8.95 -5.98
N VAL A 103 6.63 -9.52 -7.19
CA VAL A 103 6.08 -10.87 -7.44
C VAL A 103 6.87 -11.96 -6.67
N PHE A 104 8.16 -11.73 -6.43
CA PHE A 104 9.01 -12.63 -5.69
C PHE A 104 8.47 -12.94 -4.29
N LEU A 105 7.83 -11.97 -3.62
CA LEU A 105 7.21 -12.16 -2.31
C LEU A 105 6.11 -13.22 -2.29
N PHE A 106 5.35 -13.37 -3.39
CA PHE A 106 4.36 -14.44 -3.52
C PHE A 106 5.01 -15.83 -3.44
N TYR A 107 6.08 -16.04 -4.19
CA TYR A 107 6.79 -17.32 -4.20
C TYR A 107 7.55 -17.56 -2.89
N LEU A 108 8.20 -16.53 -2.36
CA LEU A 108 8.91 -16.58 -1.08
C LEU A 108 7.97 -16.99 0.07
N ALA A 109 6.81 -16.33 0.20
CA ALA A 109 5.81 -16.67 1.20
C ALA A 109 5.33 -18.12 1.07
N ARG A 110 5.06 -18.58 -0.15
CA ARG A 110 4.63 -19.97 -0.43
C ARG A 110 5.70 -21.02 -0.12
N ALA A 111 6.98 -20.70 -0.34
CA ALA A 111 8.07 -21.62 -0.11
C ALA A 111 8.42 -21.77 1.38
N ILE A 112 8.31 -20.68 2.14
CA ILE A 112 8.82 -20.59 3.52
C ILE A 112 7.72 -20.80 4.57
N LEU A 113 6.48 -20.33 4.31
CA LEU A 113 5.44 -20.28 5.32
C LEU A 113 4.62 -21.57 5.39
N ASN A 114 4.31 -21.94 6.63
CA ASN A 114 3.26 -22.88 6.99
C ASN A 114 2.13 -22.11 7.70
N LYS A 115 1.00 -22.78 8.01
CA LYS A 115 -0.16 -22.17 8.66
C LYS A 115 0.18 -21.43 9.97
N ARG A 116 1.07 -21.99 10.78
CA ARG A 116 1.45 -21.40 12.07
C ARG A 116 2.28 -20.14 11.88
N SER A 117 3.32 -20.20 11.04
CA SER A 117 4.15 -19.02 10.74
C SER A 117 3.36 -17.92 10.01
N ALA A 118 2.45 -18.29 9.11
CA ALA A 118 1.55 -17.35 8.45
C ALA A 118 0.68 -16.59 9.45
N LEU A 119 0.09 -17.29 10.44
CA LEU A 119 -0.70 -16.65 11.49
C LEU A 119 0.15 -15.68 12.34
N TYR A 120 1.37 -16.07 12.74
CA TYR A 120 2.26 -15.20 13.50
C TYR A 120 2.64 -13.95 12.70
N LEU A 121 2.95 -14.08 11.41
CA LEU A 121 3.30 -12.92 10.57
C LEU A 121 2.09 -12.01 10.37
N VAL A 122 0.90 -12.55 10.18
CA VAL A 122 -0.33 -11.73 10.10
C VAL A 122 -0.60 -11.00 11.42
N ALA A 123 -0.43 -11.67 12.57
CA ALA A 123 -0.58 -11.03 13.87
C ALA A 123 0.44 -9.91 14.08
N LEU A 124 1.72 -10.13 13.75
CA LEU A 124 2.77 -9.10 13.82
C LEU A 124 2.48 -7.94 12.86
N LEU A 125 1.98 -8.21 11.65
CA LEU A 125 1.59 -7.18 10.70
C LEU A 125 0.45 -6.31 11.24
N ILE A 126 -0.56 -6.92 11.87
CA ILE A 126 -1.67 -6.20 12.52
C ILE A 126 -1.15 -5.32 13.67
N VAL A 127 -0.25 -5.83 14.51
CA VAL A 127 0.37 -5.05 15.60
C VAL A 127 1.18 -3.89 15.03
N SER A 128 2.01 -4.13 14.01
CA SER A 128 2.82 -3.11 13.36
C SER A 128 1.96 -2.02 12.71
N GLY A 129 0.94 -2.40 11.94
CA GLY A 129 -0.02 -1.45 11.36
C GLY A 129 -0.76 -0.64 12.42
N SER A 130 -1.14 -1.28 13.55
CA SER A 130 -1.78 -0.61 14.68
C SER A 130 -0.85 0.45 15.32
N ALA A 131 0.45 0.17 15.42
CA ALA A 131 1.44 1.17 15.85
C ALA A 131 1.49 2.37 14.89
N GLY A 132 1.42 2.14 13.57
CA GLY A 132 1.31 3.20 12.57
C GLY A 132 0.04 4.05 12.69
N ALA A 133 -1.09 3.41 13.00
CA ALA A 133 -2.35 4.11 13.24
C ALA A 133 -2.30 4.97 14.53
N LEU A 134 -1.75 4.44 15.62
CA LEU A 134 -1.53 5.19 16.87
C LEU A 134 -0.58 6.37 16.66
N TYR A 135 0.52 6.15 15.94
CA TYR A 135 1.43 7.24 15.61
C TYR A 135 0.73 8.34 14.78
N SER A 136 -0.13 7.96 13.84
CA SER A 136 -0.92 8.92 13.06
C SER A 136 -1.87 9.74 13.93
N ALA A 137 -2.53 9.11 14.91
CA ALA A 137 -3.37 9.82 15.88
C ALA A 137 -2.54 10.79 16.73
N PHE A 138 -1.40 10.34 17.25
CA PHE A 138 -0.46 11.17 17.98
C PHE A 138 0.05 12.35 17.17
N ASP A 139 0.42 12.13 15.90
CA ASP A 139 0.92 13.19 14.98
C ASP A 139 -0.16 14.26 14.72
N LEU A 140 -1.43 13.85 14.57
CA LEU A 140 -2.58 14.76 14.43
C LEU A 140 -2.81 15.60 15.70
N VAL A 141 -2.73 15.00 16.88
CA VAL A 141 -2.88 15.72 18.15
C VAL A 141 -1.71 16.67 18.39
N ARG A 142 -0.48 16.23 18.10
CA ARG A 142 0.72 17.06 18.22
C ARG A 142 0.72 18.25 17.28
N GLY A 143 0.10 18.11 16.11
CA GLY A 143 0.20 19.02 14.97
C GLY A 143 1.49 18.81 14.17
N ARG A 144 1.43 19.04 12.87
CA ARG A 144 2.53 18.82 11.91
C ARG A 144 2.74 20.04 11.05
N GLY A 145 3.96 20.56 11.08
CA GLY A 145 4.30 21.72 10.28
C GLY A 145 3.94 23.04 10.98
N VAL A 146 4.38 24.10 10.36
CA VAL A 146 4.23 25.49 10.80
C VAL A 146 3.33 26.21 9.81
N VAL A 147 2.13 26.58 10.22
CA VAL A 147 1.27 27.49 9.46
C VAL A 147 1.87 28.88 9.58
N VAL A 148 2.26 29.46 8.47
CA VAL A 148 2.87 30.78 8.40
C VAL A 148 1.76 31.83 8.44
N GLU A 149 1.74 32.68 9.45
CA GLU A 149 0.79 33.80 9.56
C GLU A 149 1.45 35.11 9.14
N VAL A 150 2.64 35.37 9.66
CA VAL A 150 3.39 36.59 9.37
C VAL A 150 4.85 36.23 9.10
N ILE A 151 5.39 36.76 8.01
CA ILE A 151 6.79 36.62 7.59
C ILE A 151 7.45 37.97 7.58
N ALA A 152 8.68 38.07 8.08
CA ALA A 152 9.49 39.28 7.99
C ALA A 152 9.84 39.61 6.52
N ASN A 153 9.89 40.87 6.15
CA ASN A 153 10.18 41.30 4.78
C ASN A 153 11.54 40.80 4.24
N ASN A 154 12.52 40.56 5.11
CA ASN A 154 13.85 40.05 4.78
C ASN A 154 13.97 38.51 4.88
N SER A 155 12.86 37.81 5.08
CA SER A 155 12.86 36.34 5.21
C SER A 155 13.32 35.65 3.92
N PRO A 156 14.19 34.63 4.02
CA PRO A 156 14.57 33.83 2.85
C PRO A 156 13.40 33.03 2.27
N LEU A 157 12.33 32.83 3.03
CA LEU A 157 11.13 32.08 2.59
C LEU A 157 10.40 32.76 1.42
N HIS A 158 10.55 34.10 1.27
CA HIS A 158 10.03 34.84 0.11
C HIS A 158 10.65 34.38 -1.22
N GLN A 159 11.93 33.96 -1.22
CA GLN A 159 12.65 33.51 -2.42
C GLN A 159 11.98 32.28 -3.08
N VAL A 160 11.35 31.44 -2.27
CA VAL A 160 10.65 30.21 -2.74
C VAL A 160 9.13 30.39 -2.79
N GLY A 161 8.64 31.65 -2.68
CA GLY A 161 7.24 31.99 -2.86
C GLY A 161 6.31 31.49 -1.76
N ILE A 162 6.81 31.36 -0.52
CA ILE A 162 5.98 31.02 0.65
C ILE A 162 5.18 32.26 1.07
N GLN A 163 3.90 32.08 1.30
CA GLN A 163 2.94 33.12 1.64
C GLN A 163 2.24 32.84 2.99
N PRO A 164 1.69 33.86 3.65
CA PRO A 164 0.78 33.64 4.77
C PRO A 164 -0.35 32.68 4.41
N GLY A 165 -0.62 31.74 5.31
CA GLY A 165 -1.57 30.62 5.10
C GLY A 165 -0.91 29.33 4.61
N ASP A 166 0.30 29.36 4.09
CA ASP A 166 1.03 28.15 3.74
C ASP A 166 1.52 27.41 5.00
N THR A 167 1.59 26.10 4.92
CA THR A 167 2.12 25.26 6.01
C THR A 167 3.45 24.66 5.59
N ILE A 168 4.52 24.98 6.29
CA ILE A 168 5.84 24.36 6.12
C ILE A 168 5.90 23.09 6.96
N TRP A 169 6.04 21.93 6.33
CA TRP A 169 6.09 20.66 7.05
C TRP A 169 7.38 19.87 6.85
N ARG A 170 8.27 20.31 5.92
CA ARG A 170 9.54 19.64 5.65
C ARG A 170 10.59 20.63 5.12
N ILE A 171 11.84 20.46 5.56
CA ILE A 171 13.04 21.06 4.97
C ILE A 171 14.00 19.94 4.58
N GLY A 172 14.35 19.85 3.30
CA GLY A 172 15.13 18.75 2.78
C GLY A 172 14.49 17.40 3.09
N ARG A 173 15.13 16.59 3.92
CA ARG A 173 14.63 15.29 4.39
C ARG A 173 13.99 15.33 5.79
N ARG A 174 14.11 16.44 6.51
CA ARG A 174 13.68 16.57 7.91
C ARG A 174 12.26 17.09 8.02
N ARG A 175 11.41 16.42 8.78
CA ARG A 175 10.06 16.90 9.11
C ARG A 175 10.13 18.04 10.12
N ILE A 176 9.26 19.03 9.97
CA ILE A 176 9.17 20.22 10.81
C ILE A 176 7.89 20.18 11.62
N TYR A 177 7.98 20.47 12.91
CA TYR A 177 6.86 20.46 13.85
C TYR A 177 6.64 21.80 14.55
N SER A 178 7.63 22.68 14.56
CA SER A 178 7.57 24.01 15.18
C SER A 178 8.51 24.99 14.49
N VAL A 179 8.34 26.29 14.75
CA VAL A 179 9.29 27.33 14.24
C VAL A 179 10.70 27.10 14.77
N ALA A 180 10.83 26.73 16.04
CA ALA A 180 12.13 26.41 16.62
C ALA A 180 12.83 25.24 15.90
N ASP A 181 12.06 24.19 15.52
CA ASP A 181 12.57 23.05 14.76
C ASP A 181 12.94 23.45 13.32
N LEU A 182 12.16 24.35 12.71
CA LEU A 182 12.46 24.95 11.41
C LEU A 182 13.78 25.75 11.46
N ASP A 183 13.89 26.67 12.40
CA ASP A 183 15.08 27.51 12.56
C ASP A 183 16.33 26.66 12.86
N GLN A 184 16.21 25.67 13.74
CA GLN A 184 17.30 24.74 14.01
C GLN A 184 17.71 23.96 12.76
N THR A 185 16.74 23.53 11.95
CA THR A 185 17.01 22.79 10.72
C THR A 185 17.72 23.68 9.70
N LEU A 186 17.30 24.92 9.57
CA LEU A 186 17.95 25.93 8.70
C LEU A 186 19.38 26.24 9.16
N LYS A 187 19.62 26.32 10.48
CA LYS A 187 20.98 26.51 11.05
C LYS A 187 21.91 25.33 10.81
N LEU A 188 21.37 24.11 10.66
CA LEU A 188 22.16 22.93 10.31
C LEU A 188 22.49 22.83 8.80
N THR A 189 21.86 23.66 7.99
CA THR A 189 22.09 23.69 6.54
C THR A 189 23.31 24.58 6.25
N GLN A 190 24.19 24.14 5.36
CA GLN A 190 25.33 24.98 4.97
C GLN A 190 24.87 26.24 4.23
N PRO A 191 25.35 27.46 4.58
CA PRO A 191 25.05 28.68 3.86
C PRO A 191 25.37 28.53 2.36
N GLY A 192 24.53 29.09 1.50
CA GLY A 192 24.71 29.01 0.04
C GLY A 192 24.23 27.67 -0.59
N THR A 193 23.90 26.66 0.19
CA THR A 193 23.40 25.38 -0.36
C THR A 193 21.88 25.43 -0.57
N PRO A 194 21.37 25.15 -1.78
CA PRO A 194 19.94 25.15 -2.04
C PRO A 194 19.24 23.98 -1.35
N VAL A 195 18.15 24.28 -0.65
CA VAL A 195 17.33 23.28 0.07
C VAL A 195 15.90 23.28 -0.48
N THR A 196 15.29 22.12 -0.51
CA THR A 196 13.88 21.98 -0.90
C THR A 196 12.98 22.13 0.33
N VAL A 197 11.97 22.99 0.22
CA VAL A 197 10.95 23.20 1.24
C VAL A 197 9.68 22.45 0.84
N GLY A 198 9.20 21.56 1.69
CA GLY A 198 7.90 20.91 1.54
C GLY A 198 6.83 21.76 2.22
N ILE A 199 5.88 22.25 1.45
CA ILE A 199 4.76 23.06 1.95
C ILE A 199 3.41 22.43 1.61
N THR A 200 2.39 22.80 2.36
CA THR A 200 1.00 22.63 1.96
C THR A 200 0.44 24.02 1.69
N SER A 201 0.07 24.27 0.44
CA SER A 201 -0.55 25.53 0.00
C SER A 201 -1.93 25.24 -0.55
N ARG A 202 -2.97 25.91 -0.07
CA ARG A 202 -4.38 25.72 -0.49
C ARG A 202 -4.84 24.24 -0.47
N GLY A 203 -4.31 23.46 0.49
CA GLY A 203 -4.65 22.03 0.65
C GLY A 203 -3.84 21.08 -0.23
N GLU A 204 -2.97 21.58 -1.10
CA GLU A 204 -2.07 20.78 -1.93
C GLU A 204 -0.66 20.73 -1.34
N GLN A 205 -0.05 19.54 -1.39
CA GLN A 205 1.37 19.39 -1.01
C GLN A 205 2.24 19.75 -2.21
N VAL A 206 3.10 20.76 -2.03
CA VAL A 206 4.00 21.27 -3.06
C VAL A 206 5.43 21.27 -2.53
N GLU A 207 6.37 20.93 -3.38
CA GLU A 207 7.80 21.08 -3.09
C GLU A 207 8.31 22.36 -3.74
N ARG A 208 8.96 23.20 -2.95
CA ARG A 208 9.62 24.44 -3.40
C ARG A 208 11.14 24.27 -3.31
N PRO A 209 11.81 23.98 -4.42
CA PRO A 209 13.26 23.88 -4.45
C PRO A 209 13.91 25.28 -4.42
N GLY A 210 15.17 25.33 -4.04
CA GLY A 210 16.00 26.51 -4.21
C GLY A 210 15.98 27.54 -3.07
N LEU A 211 15.53 27.15 -1.86
CA LEU A 211 15.75 28.00 -0.69
C LEU A 211 17.25 28.05 -0.37
N VAL A 212 17.82 29.23 -0.43
CA VAL A 212 19.24 29.50 -0.11
C VAL A 212 19.33 30.52 1.00
N LEU A 213 20.08 30.20 2.06
CA LEU A 213 20.37 31.15 3.13
C LEU A 213 21.70 31.85 2.85
N THR A 214 21.70 33.19 2.98
CA THR A 214 22.93 33.95 3.03
C THR A 214 23.65 33.75 4.38
N PRO A 215 24.99 33.97 4.47
CA PRO A 215 25.69 33.84 5.75
C PRO A 215 25.10 34.77 6.83
N ALA A 216 24.62 35.95 6.47
CA ALA A 216 23.99 36.89 7.39
C ALA A 216 22.63 36.37 7.92
N GLN A 217 21.80 35.76 7.05
CA GLN A 217 20.54 35.16 7.47
C GLN A 217 20.75 33.93 8.35
N HIS A 218 21.79 33.13 8.04
CA HIS A 218 22.11 31.93 8.80
C HIS A 218 22.52 32.24 10.25
N GLN A 219 23.16 33.41 10.50
CA GLN A 219 23.58 33.86 11.83
C GLN A 219 22.43 34.47 12.67
N GLN A 220 21.27 34.73 12.05
CA GLN A 220 20.14 35.31 12.79
C GLN A 220 19.60 34.32 13.86
N PRO A 221 19.05 34.82 14.98
CA PRO A 221 18.39 33.98 15.99
C PRO A 221 17.27 33.12 15.38
N SER A 222 16.48 33.69 14.46
CA SER A 222 15.42 33.02 13.70
C SER A 222 15.68 33.15 12.18
N PRO A 223 16.46 32.25 11.57
CA PRO A 223 16.78 32.26 10.15
C PRO A 223 15.57 32.21 9.22
N SER A 224 14.46 31.59 9.64
CA SER A 224 13.23 31.54 8.86
C SER A 224 12.54 32.89 8.68
N GLY A 225 12.77 33.85 9.62
CA GLY A 225 12.07 35.13 9.64
C GLY A 225 10.55 35.02 9.86
N ILE A 226 10.06 33.94 10.43
CA ILE A 226 8.66 33.80 10.80
C ILE A 226 8.41 34.53 12.10
N ILE A 227 7.48 35.51 12.06
CA ILE A 227 7.07 36.32 13.22
C ILE A 227 5.82 35.74 13.87
N GLY A 228 4.83 35.31 13.09
CA GLY A 228 3.59 34.73 13.56
C GLY A 228 3.34 33.35 12.93
N SER A 229 2.97 32.37 13.77
CA SER A 229 2.71 31.02 13.30
C SER A 229 1.81 30.24 14.22
N ASN A 230 1.06 29.28 13.64
CA ASN A 230 0.32 28.25 14.34
C ASN A 230 0.77 26.85 13.92
N ARG A 231 0.42 25.82 14.72
CA ARG A 231 0.61 24.43 14.33
C ARG A 231 -0.49 23.99 13.39
N ASN A 232 -0.13 23.22 12.38
CA ASN A 232 -1.14 22.63 11.49
C ASN A 232 -1.65 21.32 12.10
N HIS A 233 -2.97 21.27 12.36
CA HIS A 233 -3.71 20.07 12.74
C HIS A 233 -4.58 19.53 11.59
N GLN A 234 -4.64 20.24 10.46
CA GLN A 234 -5.46 19.93 9.29
C GLN A 234 -4.62 19.31 8.17
N PHE A 235 -4.00 18.16 8.42
CA PHE A 235 -3.24 17.44 7.41
C PHE A 235 -3.73 15.99 7.28
N ARG A 236 -3.40 15.36 6.15
CA ARG A 236 -3.70 13.95 5.92
C ARG A 236 -2.64 13.08 6.59
N ALA A 237 -3.06 12.19 7.48
CA ALA A 237 -2.15 11.28 8.15
C ALA A 237 -1.45 10.35 7.14
N SER A 238 -0.17 10.13 7.33
CA SER A 238 0.65 9.26 6.48
C SER A 238 1.47 8.25 7.28
N GLY A 239 1.24 8.15 8.61
CA GLY A 239 2.09 7.34 9.46
C GLY A 239 3.57 7.71 9.29
N TRP A 240 4.42 6.68 9.21
CA TRP A 240 5.83 6.85 8.87
C TRP A 240 6.09 6.74 7.36
N THR A 241 5.08 6.41 6.52
CA THR A 241 5.24 6.38 5.07
C THR A 241 5.43 7.79 4.51
N ARG A 242 5.92 7.88 3.28
CA ARG A 242 6.13 9.18 2.60
C ARG A 242 4.81 9.81 2.16
N HIS A 243 3.81 8.98 1.82
CA HIS A 243 2.57 9.43 1.19
C HIS A 243 1.33 8.90 1.91
N TYR A 244 0.34 9.75 2.12
CA TYR A 244 -0.92 9.39 2.78
C TYR A 244 -1.72 8.32 2.01
N GLN A 245 -1.60 8.27 0.67
CA GLN A 245 -2.28 7.27 -0.16
C GLN A 245 -1.70 5.88 0.08
N THR A 246 -0.37 5.74 0.08
CA THR A 246 0.32 4.47 0.39
C THR A 246 -0.09 3.98 1.78
N PHE A 247 -0.09 4.88 2.78
CA PHE A 247 -0.53 4.53 4.13
C PHE A 247 -1.99 4.07 4.17
N ALA A 248 -2.90 4.77 3.47
CA ALA A 248 -4.30 4.39 3.39
C ALA A 248 -4.50 2.99 2.79
N GLU A 249 -3.82 2.69 1.66
CA GLU A 249 -3.88 1.38 1.00
C GLU A 249 -3.36 0.25 1.89
N LEU A 250 -2.28 0.49 2.63
CA LEU A 250 -1.75 -0.50 3.59
C LEU A 250 -2.71 -0.69 4.76
N MET A 251 -3.21 0.40 5.37
CA MET A 251 -4.12 0.32 6.50
C MET A 251 -5.42 -0.42 6.15
N GLN A 252 -6.00 -0.18 4.95
CA GLN A 252 -7.19 -0.92 4.52
C GLN A 252 -6.96 -2.42 4.43
N MET A 253 -5.83 -2.86 3.86
CA MET A 253 -5.52 -4.29 3.72
C MET A 253 -5.33 -4.95 5.09
N ILE A 254 -4.58 -4.31 5.99
CA ILE A 254 -4.29 -4.83 7.33
C ILE A 254 -5.55 -4.84 8.20
N ALA A 255 -6.39 -3.79 8.11
CA ALA A 255 -7.66 -3.72 8.83
C ALA A 255 -8.63 -4.82 8.40
N LEU A 256 -8.68 -5.12 7.10
CA LEU A 256 -9.52 -6.21 6.56
C LEU A 256 -9.01 -7.60 6.99
N LEU A 257 -7.68 -7.79 7.14
CA LEU A 257 -7.13 -9.01 7.74
C LEU A 257 -7.57 -9.16 9.20
N ALA A 258 -7.46 -8.10 10.00
CA ALA A 258 -7.89 -8.12 11.39
C ALA A 258 -9.40 -8.36 11.50
N LEU A 259 -10.21 -7.71 10.66
CA LEU A 259 -11.66 -7.93 10.58
C LEU A 259 -12.01 -9.37 10.21
N GLY A 260 -11.32 -9.94 9.21
CA GLY A 260 -11.50 -11.34 8.78
C GLY A 260 -11.22 -12.33 9.91
N LEU A 261 -10.12 -12.16 10.66
CA LEU A 261 -9.80 -12.96 11.84
C LEU A 261 -10.86 -12.79 12.94
N GLY A 262 -11.28 -11.56 13.24
CA GLY A 262 -12.31 -11.29 14.24
C GLY A 262 -13.63 -11.96 13.89
N LEU A 263 -14.14 -11.76 12.69
CA LEU A 263 -15.43 -12.34 12.28
C LEU A 263 -15.39 -13.86 12.13
N ALA A 264 -14.24 -14.44 11.81
CA ALA A 264 -14.05 -15.91 11.85
C ALA A 264 -14.18 -16.44 13.28
N HIS A 265 -13.56 -15.78 14.27
CA HIS A 265 -13.71 -16.16 15.68
C HIS A 265 -15.14 -15.94 16.20
N LEU A 266 -15.79 -14.83 15.83
CA LEU A 266 -17.18 -14.58 16.21
C LEU A 266 -18.11 -15.69 15.68
N ARG A 267 -17.91 -16.11 14.43
CA ARG A 267 -18.70 -17.16 13.79
C ARG A 267 -18.54 -18.52 14.47
N ASN A 268 -17.30 -18.92 14.80
CA ASN A 268 -17.00 -20.28 15.25
C ASN A 268 -16.99 -20.43 16.76
N HIS A 269 -16.73 -19.36 17.52
CA HIS A 269 -16.51 -19.39 18.97
C HIS A 269 -17.26 -18.27 19.74
N GLY A 270 -18.13 -17.50 19.06
CA GLY A 270 -18.79 -16.35 19.66
C GLY A 270 -17.81 -15.19 19.97
N ALA A 271 -18.26 -14.25 20.81
CA ALA A 271 -17.51 -13.04 21.17
C ALA A 271 -16.38 -13.32 22.18
N ASN A 272 -15.45 -14.20 21.84
CA ASN A 272 -14.31 -14.59 22.66
C ASN A 272 -13.22 -13.51 22.71
N ARG A 273 -12.13 -13.76 23.45
CA ARG A 273 -11.00 -12.82 23.57
C ARG A 273 -10.33 -12.49 22.23
N TYR A 274 -10.20 -13.46 21.35
CA TYR A 274 -9.56 -13.28 20.04
C TYR A 274 -10.40 -12.40 19.11
N PHE A 275 -11.73 -12.58 19.13
CA PHE A 275 -12.67 -11.68 18.47
C PHE A 275 -12.48 -10.24 18.96
N ARG A 276 -12.52 -10.02 20.30
CA ARG A 276 -12.40 -8.70 20.89
C ARG A 276 -11.09 -8.00 20.52
N VAL A 277 -9.96 -8.70 20.62
CA VAL A 277 -8.64 -8.16 20.25
C VAL A 277 -8.59 -7.82 18.76
N ALA A 278 -9.07 -8.71 17.89
CA ALA A 278 -9.04 -8.50 16.44
C ALA A 278 -9.95 -7.31 16.03
N ILE A 279 -11.12 -7.15 16.65
CA ILE A 279 -12.01 -6.01 16.37
C ILE A 279 -11.43 -4.70 16.88
N VAL A 280 -10.83 -4.67 18.06
CA VAL A 280 -10.12 -3.47 18.56
C VAL A 280 -9.00 -3.07 17.59
N ALA A 281 -8.19 -4.03 17.16
CA ALA A 281 -7.14 -3.77 16.16
C ALA A 281 -7.72 -3.29 14.82
N ALA A 282 -8.78 -3.94 14.30
CA ALA A 282 -9.45 -3.53 13.08
C ALA A 282 -10.01 -2.10 13.18
N SER A 283 -10.62 -1.75 14.33
CA SER A 283 -11.14 -0.40 14.57
C SER A 283 -10.02 0.64 14.60
N LEU A 284 -8.91 0.35 15.28
CA LEU A 284 -7.75 1.23 15.36
C LEU A 284 -7.12 1.47 13.97
N LEU A 285 -6.94 0.41 13.18
CA LEU A 285 -6.44 0.47 11.81
C LEU A 285 -7.39 1.26 10.89
N THR A 286 -8.71 1.08 11.08
CA THR A 286 -9.74 1.83 10.35
C THR A 286 -9.70 3.32 10.72
N LEU A 287 -9.46 3.67 11.98
CA LEU A 287 -9.23 5.06 12.38
C LEU A 287 -7.98 5.64 11.70
N GLY A 288 -6.87 4.87 11.65
CA GLY A 288 -5.67 5.25 10.89
C GLY A 288 -5.98 5.52 9.41
N LEU A 289 -6.82 4.67 8.78
CA LEU A 289 -7.30 4.88 7.42
C LEU A 289 -8.14 6.16 7.30
N VAL A 290 -9.09 6.40 8.19
CA VAL A 290 -9.95 7.60 8.19
C VAL A 290 -9.13 8.88 8.30
N PHE A 291 -8.09 8.89 9.13
CA PHE A 291 -7.20 10.04 9.30
C PHE A 291 -6.42 10.41 8.02
N THR A 292 -6.32 9.51 7.03
CA THR A 292 -5.74 9.83 5.73
C THR A 292 -6.65 10.71 4.86
N ALA A 293 -7.93 10.78 5.19
CA ALA A 293 -8.98 11.43 4.38
C ALA A 293 -9.02 10.96 2.90
N MET A 294 -8.59 9.71 2.63
CA MET A 294 -8.63 9.09 1.30
C MET A 294 -9.98 8.43 1.04
N ARG A 295 -10.94 9.22 0.51
CA ARG A 295 -12.33 8.79 0.28
C ARG A 295 -12.44 7.51 -0.55
N THR A 296 -11.66 7.42 -1.63
CA THR A 296 -11.68 6.26 -2.56
C THR A 296 -11.27 4.98 -1.86
N VAL A 297 -10.26 5.05 -0.99
CA VAL A 297 -9.75 3.91 -0.22
C VAL A 297 -10.73 3.53 0.91
N ILE A 298 -11.38 4.54 1.53
CA ILE A 298 -12.44 4.27 2.53
C ILE A 298 -13.63 3.54 1.89
N VAL A 299 -14.08 3.97 0.70
CA VAL A 299 -15.14 3.25 -0.04
C VAL A 299 -14.71 1.83 -0.38
N ALA A 300 -13.47 1.65 -0.85
CA ALA A 300 -12.93 0.34 -1.15
C ALA A 300 -12.86 -0.57 0.08
N PHE A 301 -12.43 -0.03 1.24
CA PHE A 301 -12.45 -0.73 2.53
C PHE A 301 -13.85 -1.21 2.89
N VAL A 302 -14.85 -0.36 2.72
CA VAL A 302 -16.25 -0.69 3.02
C VAL A 302 -16.75 -1.85 2.14
N VAL A 303 -16.45 -1.84 0.85
CA VAL A 303 -16.81 -2.94 -0.06
C VAL A 303 -16.12 -4.23 0.36
N GLY A 304 -14.82 -4.18 0.69
CA GLY A 304 -14.06 -5.34 1.20
C GLY A 304 -14.63 -5.87 2.52
N ALA A 305 -14.96 -5.00 3.47
CA ALA A 305 -15.60 -5.36 4.74
C ALA A 305 -17.00 -5.97 4.52
N GLY A 306 -17.76 -5.43 3.56
CA GLY A 306 -19.05 -5.99 3.14
C GLY A 306 -18.92 -7.43 2.64
N VAL A 307 -17.91 -7.74 1.81
CA VAL A 307 -17.63 -9.10 1.33
C VAL A 307 -17.29 -10.03 2.50
N ILE A 308 -16.45 -9.58 3.43
CA ILE A 308 -16.10 -10.35 4.64
C ILE A 308 -17.36 -10.66 5.45
N ALA A 309 -18.15 -9.65 5.77
CA ALA A 309 -19.36 -9.79 6.56
C ALA A 309 -20.40 -10.70 5.89
N TRP A 310 -20.62 -10.52 4.59
CA TRP A 310 -21.54 -11.35 3.81
C TRP A 310 -21.16 -12.83 3.85
N ARG A 311 -19.86 -13.13 3.86
CA ARG A 311 -19.33 -14.50 3.88
C ARG A 311 -19.30 -15.13 5.27
N SER A 312 -19.07 -14.33 6.33
CA SER A 312 -18.87 -14.81 7.69
C SER A 312 -20.12 -14.78 8.55
N LEU A 313 -20.96 -13.73 8.42
CA LEU A 313 -22.10 -13.53 9.30
C LEU A 313 -23.35 -14.29 8.80
N ARG A 314 -24.20 -14.68 9.73
CA ARG A 314 -25.50 -15.35 9.47
C ARG A 314 -26.62 -14.65 10.25
N GLY A 315 -27.85 -14.73 9.74
CA GLY A 315 -29.04 -14.19 10.42
C GLY A 315 -28.94 -12.70 10.74
N ASN A 316 -29.37 -12.32 11.93
CA ASN A 316 -29.47 -10.94 12.38
C ASN A 316 -28.13 -10.19 12.40
N TYR A 317 -27.00 -10.87 12.65
CA TYR A 317 -25.67 -10.26 12.62
C TYR A 317 -25.32 -9.68 11.24
N ARG A 318 -25.75 -10.33 10.16
CA ARG A 318 -25.55 -9.82 8.80
C ARG A 318 -26.32 -8.51 8.60
N VAL A 319 -27.58 -8.47 9.05
CA VAL A 319 -28.42 -7.28 8.97
C VAL A 319 -27.84 -6.13 9.79
N VAL A 320 -27.50 -6.38 11.06
CA VAL A 320 -26.89 -5.39 11.95
C VAL A 320 -25.59 -4.83 11.37
N PHE A 321 -24.72 -5.70 10.84
CA PHE A 321 -23.46 -5.25 10.25
C PHE A 321 -23.70 -4.40 8.99
N THR A 322 -24.66 -4.77 8.14
CA THR A 322 -25.02 -4.01 6.93
C THR A 322 -25.54 -2.62 7.30
N PHE A 323 -26.40 -2.55 8.31
CA PHE A 323 -26.88 -1.25 8.82
C PHE A 323 -25.75 -0.43 9.46
N ALA A 324 -24.87 -1.04 10.29
CA ALA A 324 -23.73 -0.35 10.87
C ALA A 324 -22.80 0.20 9.79
N LEU A 325 -22.53 -0.58 8.74
CA LEU A 325 -21.72 -0.17 7.60
C LEU A 325 -22.37 0.98 6.83
N PHE A 326 -23.68 0.90 6.60
CA PHE A 326 -24.46 1.98 5.98
C PHE A 326 -24.40 3.27 6.83
N PHE A 327 -24.57 3.16 8.16
CA PHE A 327 -24.47 4.31 9.06
C PHE A 327 -23.06 4.93 9.06
N VAL A 328 -22.00 4.14 9.07
CA VAL A 328 -20.62 4.63 8.98
C VAL A 328 -20.39 5.39 7.67
N LEU A 329 -20.92 4.87 6.56
CA LEU A 329 -20.84 5.55 5.26
C LEU A 329 -21.65 6.84 5.23
N ALA A 330 -22.90 6.81 5.72
CA ALA A 330 -23.77 7.97 5.77
C ALA A 330 -23.19 9.05 6.67
N PHE A 331 -22.71 8.67 7.87
CA PHE A 331 -22.04 9.59 8.78
C PHE A 331 -20.75 10.17 8.18
N GLY A 332 -19.90 9.34 7.58
CA GLY A 332 -18.72 9.81 6.86
C GLY A 332 -19.05 10.77 5.72
N ALA A 333 -20.10 10.48 4.96
CA ALA A 333 -20.60 11.38 3.91
C ALA A 333 -21.10 12.72 4.49
N VAL A 334 -21.82 12.71 5.62
CA VAL A 334 -22.29 13.93 6.32
C VAL A 334 -21.11 14.74 6.84
N VAL A 335 -20.13 14.10 7.48
CA VAL A 335 -18.91 14.78 7.97
C VAL A 335 -18.15 15.42 6.81
N VAL A 336 -17.96 14.70 5.71
CA VAL A 336 -17.33 15.24 4.50
C VAL A 336 -18.16 16.39 3.92
N TRP A 337 -19.49 16.28 3.95
CA TRP A 337 -20.39 17.33 3.51
C TRP A 337 -20.29 18.61 4.37
N GLN A 338 -20.23 18.46 5.70
CA GLN A 338 -20.17 19.61 6.63
C GLN A 338 -18.78 20.26 6.69
N THR A 339 -17.71 19.50 6.51
CA THR A 339 -16.33 20.00 6.65
C THR A 339 -15.73 20.57 5.38
N ARG A 340 -16.43 20.49 4.24
CA ARG A 340 -15.95 20.99 2.95
C ARG A 340 -16.91 22.00 2.33
N ASP A 341 -16.31 23.01 1.68
CA ASP A 341 -17.03 23.98 0.84
C ASP A 341 -17.95 23.24 -0.15
N ARG A 342 -19.22 23.64 -0.21
CA ARG A 342 -20.26 23.01 -1.05
C ARG A 342 -19.84 22.79 -2.50
N ASN A 343 -18.96 23.65 -3.02
CA ASN A 343 -18.44 23.57 -4.38
C ASN A 343 -17.44 22.41 -4.61
N SER A 344 -16.91 21.77 -3.56
CA SER A 344 -15.91 20.69 -3.66
C SER A 344 -16.52 19.27 -3.59
N LEU A 345 -17.83 19.14 -3.30
CA LEU A 345 -18.48 17.83 -3.13
C LEU A 345 -19.02 17.21 -4.42
N LEU A 346 -19.39 18.05 -5.38
CA LEU A 346 -19.87 17.64 -6.69
C LEU A 346 -18.73 17.86 -7.68
N LEU A 347 -18.25 16.86 -8.39
CA LEU A 347 -17.37 16.86 -9.58
C LEU A 347 -16.46 18.10 -9.83
N GLY A 348 -16.59 19.14 -9.02
CA GLY A 348 -15.88 20.42 -9.07
C GLY A 348 -14.60 20.50 -8.22
N ASP A 349 -14.20 19.42 -7.53
CA ASP A 349 -12.87 19.39 -6.87
C ASP A 349 -11.80 19.45 -7.97
N PRO A 350 -10.94 20.50 -7.98
CA PRO A 350 -9.91 20.67 -9.01
C PRO A 350 -9.03 19.42 -9.21
N SER A 351 -8.77 18.69 -8.11
CA SER A 351 -8.00 17.45 -8.15
C SER A 351 -8.76 16.31 -8.87
N SER A 352 -10.07 16.19 -8.66
CA SER A 352 -10.88 15.15 -9.31
C SER A 352 -11.12 15.47 -10.79
N SER A 353 -11.34 16.73 -11.14
CA SER A 353 -11.51 17.19 -12.52
C SER A 353 -10.23 16.97 -13.32
N LEU A 354 -9.07 17.30 -12.75
CA LEU A 354 -7.76 17.09 -13.37
C LEU A 354 -7.49 15.61 -13.62
N ARG A 355 -7.76 14.73 -12.62
CA ARG A 355 -7.62 13.27 -12.80
C ARG A 355 -8.51 12.73 -13.92
N MET A 356 -9.74 13.24 -14.03
CA MET A 356 -10.66 12.85 -15.10
C MET A 356 -10.14 13.29 -16.47
N GLN A 357 -9.57 14.49 -16.58
CA GLN A 357 -8.96 14.97 -17.83
C GLN A 357 -7.74 14.12 -18.19
N VAL A 358 -6.85 13.85 -17.24
CA VAL A 358 -5.69 12.95 -17.43
C VAL A 358 -6.13 11.56 -17.88
N ALA A 359 -7.18 11.00 -17.24
CA ALA A 359 -7.71 9.68 -17.62
C ALA A 359 -8.31 9.69 -19.05
N ARG A 360 -9.00 10.77 -19.46
CA ARG A 360 -9.53 10.91 -20.83
C ARG A 360 -8.42 10.96 -21.89
N VAL A 361 -7.36 11.75 -21.64
CA VAL A 361 -6.20 11.80 -22.53
C VAL A 361 -5.52 10.43 -22.58
N GLY A 362 -5.29 9.79 -21.44
CA GLY A 362 -4.73 8.43 -21.42
C GLY A 362 -5.57 7.42 -22.19
N LEU A 363 -6.90 7.46 -22.04
CA LEU A 363 -7.82 6.57 -22.73
C LEU A 363 -7.79 6.79 -24.26
N SER A 364 -7.75 8.05 -24.73
CA SER A 364 -7.68 8.37 -26.16
C SER A 364 -6.38 7.95 -26.82
N ARG A 365 -5.31 7.76 -26.02
CA ARG A 365 -3.99 7.33 -26.51
C ARG A 365 -3.80 5.82 -26.56
N ILE A 366 -4.54 5.02 -25.78
CA ILE A 366 -4.43 3.55 -25.81
C ILE A 366 -4.56 2.96 -27.21
N PRO A 367 -5.49 3.42 -28.10
CA PRO A 367 -5.62 2.89 -29.45
C PRO A 367 -4.41 3.16 -30.37
N VAL A 368 -3.51 4.08 -30.01
CA VAL A 368 -2.30 4.38 -30.82
C VAL A 368 -1.28 3.23 -30.70
N HIS A 369 -1.10 2.70 -29.48
CA HIS A 369 -0.21 1.54 -29.23
C HIS A 369 -0.94 0.44 -28.44
N PRO A 370 -1.98 -0.21 -29.03
CA PRO A 370 -2.89 -1.07 -28.26
C PRO A 370 -2.27 -2.39 -27.82
N ILE A 371 -1.21 -2.87 -28.47
CA ILE A 371 -0.60 -4.17 -28.20
C ILE A 371 0.52 -4.05 -27.15
N PHE A 372 1.55 -3.28 -27.40
CA PHE A 372 2.71 -3.19 -26.52
C PHE A 372 2.69 -1.97 -25.60
N GLY A 373 1.75 -1.04 -25.81
CA GLY A 373 1.63 0.20 -25.03
C GLY A 373 2.68 1.24 -25.40
N HIS A 374 2.59 2.39 -24.74
CA HIS A 374 3.55 3.49 -24.89
C HIS A 374 4.87 3.25 -24.16
N GLY A 375 4.89 2.33 -23.21
CA GLY A 375 6.03 2.03 -22.34
C GLY A 375 5.84 2.51 -20.90
N MET A 376 6.44 1.76 -19.97
CA MET A 376 6.41 2.10 -18.55
C MET A 376 7.15 3.40 -18.29
N ASP A 377 6.54 4.32 -17.56
CA ASP A 377 7.05 5.68 -17.24
C ASP A 377 7.24 6.61 -18.47
N ALA A 378 6.92 6.20 -19.70
CA ALA A 378 7.00 7.03 -20.92
C ALA A 378 6.16 8.32 -20.79
N MET A 379 5.02 8.23 -20.13
CA MET A 379 4.12 9.36 -19.85
C MET A 379 4.83 10.54 -19.20
N LYS A 380 5.83 10.31 -18.33
CA LYS A 380 6.59 11.37 -17.65
C LYS A 380 7.44 12.20 -18.60
N MET A 381 7.92 11.58 -19.66
CA MET A 381 8.77 12.27 -20.65
C MET A 381 7.94 13.08 -21.64
N HIS A 382 6.77 12.58 -22.00
CA HIS A 382 5.92 13.12 -23.05
C HIS A 382 4.66 13.83 -22.53
N TRP A 383 4.61 14.20 -21.24
CA TRP A 383 3.40 14.75 -20.59
C TRP A 383 2.77 15.88 -21.40
N THR A 384 3.56 16.92 -21.71
CA THR A 384 3.09 18.09 -22.45
C THR A 384 2.84 17.79 -23.92
N GLU A 385 3.74 17.03 -24.55
CA GLU A 385 3.66 16.63 -25.95
C GLU A 385 2.39 15.83 -26.25
N TRP A 386 2.02 14.92 -25.33
CA TRP A 386 0.83 14.10 -25.48
C TRP A 386 -0.47 14.80 -25.08
N GLY A 387 -0.39 16.09 -24.68
CA GLY A 387 -1.54 16.92 -24.36
C GLY A 387 -2.16 16.64 -23.00
N PHE A 388 -1.40 16.08 -22.06
CA PHE A 388 -1.87 15.94 -20.68
C PHE A 388 -2.00 17.30 -19.99
N PRO A 389 -3.07 17.52 -19.22
CA PRO A 389 -3.36 18.81 -18.61
C PRO A 389 -2.54 19.05 -17.33
N GLY A 390 -2.30 20.34 -17.05
CA GLY A 390 -1.70 20.80 -15.79
C GLY A 390 -0.24 20.38 -15.63
N LYS A 391 0.17 20.18 -14.36
CA LYS A 391 1.51 19.68 -14.02
C LYS A 391 1.53 18.16 -14.13
N ASP A 392 2.71 17.62 -14.40
CA ASP A 392 2.97 16.18 -14.44
C ASP A 392 2.45 15.46 -13.18
N MET A 393 1.46 14.60 -13.35
CA MET A 393 0.89 13.76 -12.29
C MET A 393 1.54 12.38 -12.22
N LEU A 394 2.54 12.09 -13.04
CA LEU A 394 3.35 10.87 -13.08
C LEU A 394 2.60 9.59 -13.50
N HIS A 395 1.27 9.54 -13.45
CA HIS A 395 0.45 8.35 -13.78
C HIS A 395 -1.03 8.69 -13.97
N LEU A 396 -1.80 7.75 -14.58
CA LEU A 396 -3.21 7.93 -14.94
C LEU A 396 -4.21 7.78 -13.77
N HIS A 397 -3.73 7.58 -12.55
CA HIS A 397 -4.57 7.37 -11.36
C HIS A 397 -5.61 6.22 -11.47
N SER A 398 -5.35 5.23 -12.30
CA SER A 398 -6.14 4.01 -12.42
C SER A 398 -5.22 2.87 -12.84
N THR A 399 -5.16 1.79 -12.05
CA THR A 399 -4.31 0.64 -12.38
C THR A 399 -4.70 -0.01 -13.70
N PRO A 400 -5.99 -0.32 -14.00
CA PRO A 400 -6.37 -0.88 -15.29
C PRO A 400 -5.98 0.03 -16.47
N LEU A 401 -6.23 1.32 -16.34
CA LEU A 401 -5.93 2.29 -17.38
C LEU A 401 -4.41 2.44 -17.60
N GLN A 402 -3.64 2.49 -16.51
CA GLN A 402 -2.18 2.57 -16.59
C GLN A 402 -1.57 1.32 -17.22
N LEU A 403 -2.07 0.13 -16.89
CA LEU A 403 -1.57 -1.11 -17.48
C LEU A 403 -1.85 -1.18 -18.99
N ALA A 404 -3.05 -0.77 -19.41
CA ALA A 404 -3.41 -0.71 -20.83
C ALA A 404 -2.58 0.34 -21.58
N PHE A 405 -2.31 1.48 -20.97
CA PHE A 405 -1.49 2.55 -21.53
C PHE A 405 -0.02 2.16 -21.62
N ASP A 406 0.57 1.69 -20.52
CA ASP A 406 2.00 1.37 -20.44
C ASP A 406 2.39 0.13 -21.23
N ARG A 407 1.54 -0.94 -21.17
CA ARG A 407 1.91 -2.30 -21.62
C ARG A 407 0.91 -2.93 -22.57
N GLY A 408 -0.07 -2.14 -23.02
CA GLY A 408 -1.10 -2.54 -23.96
C GLY A 408 -2.25 -3.34 -23.36
N LEU A 409 -3.29 -3.55 -24.16
CA LEU A 409 -4.50 -4.27 -23.79
C LEU A 409 -4.24 -5.73 -23.35
N PRO A 410 -3.29 -6.48 -23.95
CA PRO A 410 -3.01 -7.84 -23.49
C PRO A 410 -2.56 -7.90 -22.04
N MET A 411 -1.76 -6.92 -21.55
CA MET A 411 -1.39 -6.86 -20.14
C MET A 411 -2.60 -6.60 -19.26
N LEU A 412 -3.52 -5.74 -19.66
CA LEU A 412 -4.77 -5.53 -18.93
C LEU A 412 -5.57 -6.82 -18.81
N VAL A 413 -5.71 -7.59 -19.90
CA VAL A 413 -6.41 -8.89 -19.90
C VAL A 413 -5.73 -9.89 -18.98
N LEU A 414 -4.39 -10.01 -19.01
CA LEU A 414 -3.62 -10.89 -18.14
C LEU A 414 -3.79 -10.49 -16.67
N TRP A 415 -3.76 -9.20 -16.36
CA TRP A 415 -3.96 -8.70 -15.00
C TRP A 415 -5.38 -8.99 -14.50
N LEU A 416 -6.41 -8.73 -15.30
CA LEU A 416 -7.80 -9.07 -14.94
C LEU A 416 -7.97 -10.56 -14.72
N TRP A 417 -7.43 -11.40 -15.59
CA TRP A 417 -7.45 -12.86 -15.41
C TRP A 417 -6.79 -13.27 -14.10
N MET A 418 -5.62 -12.73 -13.81
CA MET A 418 -4.91 -12.99 -12.56
C MET A 418 -5.73 -12.59 -11.32
N MET A 419 -6.33 -11.40 -11.33
CA MET A 419 -7.16 -10.90 -10.22
C MET A 419 -8.40 -11.77 -10.02
N ILE A 420 -9.11 -12.11 -11.09
CA ILE A 420 -10.29 -12.99 -11.05
C ILE A 420 -9.89 -14.38 -10.51
N LEU A 421 -8.77 -14.93 -10.99
CA LEU A 421 -8.28 -16.24 -10.55
C LEU A 421 -7.93 -16.24 -9.06
N PHE A 422 -7.24 -15.20 -8.56
CA PHE A 422 -6.96 -15.03 -7.12
C PHE A 422 -8.27 -14.95 -6.33
N TRP A 423 -9.18 -14.06 -6.75
CA TRP A 423 -10.45 -13.87 -6.04
C TRP A 423 -11.28 -15.15 -5.95
N LEU A 424 -11.48 -15.85 -7.07
CA LEU A 424 -12.23 -17.09 -7.11
C LEU A 424 -11.58 -18.20 -6.29
N THR A 425 -10.26 -18.31 -6.32
CA THR A 425 -9.53 -19.34 -5.57
C THR A 425 -9.62 -19.11 -4.06
N ILE A 426 -9.35 -17.88 -3.61
CA ILE A 426 -9.44 -17.50 -2.19
C ILE A 426 -10.89 -17.63 -1.71
N ALA A 427 -11.87 -17.22 -2.51
CA ALA A 427 -13.28 -17.33 -2.19
C ALA A 427 -13.75 -18.79 -2.02
N ARG A 428 -13.25 -19.72 -2.85
CA ARG A 428 -13.51 -21.16 -2.72
C ARG A 428 -12.80 -21.73 -1.50
N ALA A 429 -11.52 -21.38 -1.29
CA ALA A 429 -10.76 -21.80 -0.13
C ALA A 429 -11.40 -21.34 1.18
N ALA A 430 -11.90 -20.12 1.26
CA ALA A 430 -12.62 -19.59 2.40
C ALA A 430 -13.94 -20.34 2.65
N ARG A 431 -14.71 -20.70 1.60
CA ARG A 431 -15.93 -21.51 1.74
C ARG A 431 -15.64 -22.88 2.35
N SER A 432 -14.66 -23.60 1.80
CA SER A 432 -14.30 -24.94 2.27
C SER A 432 -13.65 -24.93 3.65
N SER A 433 -13.23 -23.75 4.17
CA SER A 433 -12.67 -23.58 5.51
C SER A 433 -13.69 -23.25 6.57
N ALA A 434 -14.83 -22.74 6.17
CA ALA A 434 -15.83 -22.18 7.07
C ALA A 434 -16.37 -23.21 8.09
N ASP A 435 -16.34 -24.47 7.74
CA ASP A 435 -16.87 -25.58 8.55
C ASP A 435 -15.76 -26.44 9.19
N LEU A 436 -14.49 -26.03 9.06
CA LEU A 436 -13.33 -26.73 9.63
C LEU A 436 -12.93 -26.14 10.99
N SER A 437 -12.25 -26.94 11.80
CA SER A 437 -11.73 -26.57 13.12
C SER A 437 -10.66 -25.46 13.09
N ASP A 438 -10.11 -25.13 11.91
CA ASP A 438 -9.03 -24.15 11.72
C ASP A 438 -9.59 -22.73 11.47
N THR A 439 -10.10 -22.12 12.53
CA THR A 439 -10.66 -20.76 12.54
C THR A 439 -9.68 -19.71 12.06
N ASN A 440 -8.39 -19.83 12.39
CA ASN A 440 -7.37 -18.86 12.02
C ASN A 440 -7.11 -18.88 10.50
N SER A 441 -6.95 -20.05 9.89
CA SER A 441 -6.80 -20.15 8.44
C SER A 441 -8.04 -19.62 7.71
N TYR A 442 -9.24 -19.89 8.22
CA TYR A 442 -10.46 -19.31 7.69
C TYR A 442 -10.45 -17.78 7.77
N GLY A 443 -10.04 -17.21 8.93
CA GLY A 443 -9.97 -15.79 9.14
C GLY A 443 -8.96 -15.09 8.22
N ILE A 444 -7.78 -15.69 8.03
CA ILE A 444 -6.76 -15.17 7.09
C ILE A 444 -7.30 -15.16 5.65
N LEU A 445 -7.91 -16.26 5.20
CA LEU A 445 -8.48 -16.34 3.85
C LEU A 445 -9.61 -15.32 3.66
N LEU A 446 -10.46 -15.17 4.65
CA LEU A 446 -11.57 -14.22 4.63
C LEU A 446 -11.07 -12.78 4.59
N GLY A 447 -10.10 -12.43 5.44
CA GLY A 447 -9.47 -11.13 5.47
C GLY A 447 -8.72 -10.81 4.17
N THR A 448 -7.99 -11.78 3.61
CA THR A 448 -7.30 -11.63 2.32
C THR A 448 -8.31 -11.44 1.18
N LEU A 449 -9.46 -12.13 1.18
CA LEU A 449 -10.52 -11.94 0.20
C LEU A 449 -11.07 -10.51 0.25
N GLY A 450 -11.31 -9.99 1.46
CA GLY A 450 -11.71 -8.59 1.64
C GLY A 450 -10.65 -7.60 1.17
N ALA A 451 -9.38 -7.84 1.55
CA ALA A 451 -8.25 -7.01 1.15
C ALA A 451 -8.06 -6.98 -0.38
N LEU A 452 -8.16 -8.14 -1.04
CA LEU A 452 -8.12 -8.21 -2.51
C LEU A 452 -9.29 -7.46 -3.15
N THR A 453 -10.51 -7.61 -2.60
CA THR A 453 -11.68 -6.87 -3.10
C THR A 453 -11.48 -5.36 -2.97
N ALA A 454 -11.02 -4.89 -1.80
CA ALA A 454 -10.75 -3.49 -1.56
C ALA A 454 -9.63 -2.96 -2.48
N PHE A 455 -8.54 -3.73 -2.65
CA PHE A 455 -7.47 -3.39 -3.58
C PHE A 455 -8.01 -3.23 -5.02
N LEU A 456 -8.88 -4.12 -5.49
CA LEU A 456 -9.48 -4.04 -6.82
C LEU A 456 -10.38 -2.82 -6.99
N VAL A 457 -11.23 -2.52 -6.01
CA VAL A 457 -12.09 -1.33 -6.03
C VAL A 457 -11.25 -0.05 -6.01
N SER A 458 -10.24 0.02 -5.15
CA SER A 458 -9.31 1.15 -5.08
C SER A 458 -8.52 1.32 -6.38
N SER A 459 -8.12 0.22 -7.04
CA SER A 459 -7.34 0.24 -8.28
C SER A 459 -8.05 0.90 -9.46
N LEU A 460 -9.39 1.02 -9.42
CA LEU A 460 -10.15 1.69 -10.47
C LEU A 460 -9.82 3.20 -10.56
N VAL A 461 -9.48 3.81 -9.42
CA VAL A 461 -9.26 5.25 -9.29
C VAL A 461 -7.92 5.61 -8.65
N ASN A 462 -7.05 4.61 -8.44
CA ASN A 462 -5.68 4.76 -7.94
C ASN A 462 -4.74 3.82 -8.71
N TYR A 463 -3.51 4.24 -8.94
CA TYR A 463 -2.46 3.37 -9.49
C TYR A 463 -1.72 2.66 -8.34
N ASN A 464 -2.45 1.90 -7.53
CA ASN A 464 -1.94 1.22 -6.35
C ASN A 464 -1.03 0.01 -6.68
N TYR A 465 -1.21 -0.64 -7.84
CA TYR A 465 -0.32 -1.72 -8.31
C TYR A 465 1.07 -1.22 -8.70
N GLY A 466 1.22 0.07 -8.99
CA GLY A 466 2.51 0.71 -9.26
C GLY A 466 3.21 1.27 -8.01
N ASP A 467 2.52 1.33 -6.87
CA ASP A 467 3.11 1.68 -5.59
C ASP A 467 3.81 0.45 -4.99
N ALA A 468 5.11 0.53 -4.81
CA ALA A 468 5.92 -0.64 -4.45
C ALA A 468 5.56 -1.21 -3.07
N GLU A 469 5.25 -0.36 -2.05
CA GLU A 469 4.83 -0.81 -0.74
C GLU A 469 3.50 -1.57 -0.81
N VAL A 470 2.56 -1.04 -1.58
CA VAL A 470 1.23 -1.65 -1.77
C VAL A 470 1.34 -2.94 -2.57
N ALA A 471 2.14 -2.95 -3.64
CA ALA A 471 2.39 -4.14 -4.46
C ALA A 471 3.08 -5.25 -3.66
N MET A 472 4.08 -4.93 -2.82
CA MET A 472 4.71 -5.90 -1.92
C MET A 472 3.69 -6.52 -0.96
N MET A 473 2.85 -5.68 -0.32
CA MET A 473 1.80 -6.15 0.58
C MET A 473 0.81 -7.05 -0.16
N PHE A 474 0.34 -6.64 -1.34
CA PHE A 474 -0.54 -7.44 -2.18
C PHE A 474 0.05 -8.82 -2.47
N TRP A 475 1.27 -8.91 -2.99
CA TRP A 475 1.90 -10.18 -3.33
C TRP A 475 2.18 -11.06 -2.11
N PHE A 476 2.54 -10.45 -0.98
CA PHE A 476 2.71 -11.17 0.29
C PHE A 476 1.40 -11.82 0.77
N LEU A 477 0.29 -11.07 0.77
CA LEU A 477 -1.01 -11.58 1.17
C LEU A 477 -1.50 -12.70 0.25
N MET A 478 -1.30 -12.56 -1.07
CA MET A 478 -1.63 -13.62 -2.03
C MET A 478 -0.80 -14.88 -1.77
N GLY A 479 0.49 -14.72 -1.43
CA GLY A 479 1.38 -15.81 -1.07
C GLY A 479 0.93 -16.54 0.21
N ILE A 480 0.56 -15.80 1.25
CA ILE A 480 0.01 -16.37 2.50
C ILE A 480 -1.28 -17.15 2.21
N ALA A 481 -2.23 -16.57 1.47
CA ALA A 481 -3.48 -17.23 1.15
C ALA A 481 -3.26 -18.54 0.37
N ALA A 482 -2.34 -18.53 -0.60
CA ALA A 482 -1.98 -19.70 -1.37
C ALA A 482 -1.26 -20.78 -0.54
N SER A 483 -0.42 -20.41 0.44
CA SER A 483 0.23 -21.38 1.35
C SER A 483 -0.79 -22.07 2.27
N THR A 484 -1.78 -21.32 2.74
CA THR A 484 -2.86 -21.82 3.62
C THR A 484 -3.75 -22.84 2.91
N ASP A 485 -3.97 -22.70 1.59
CA ASP A 485 -4.78 -23.63 0.78
C ASP A 485 -4.00 -24.93 0.45
N SER A 486 -2.69 -24.84 0.20
CA SER A 486 -1.87 -26.00 -0.20
C SER A 486 -1.71 -27.07 0.90
N ASP A 487 -1.69 -26.69 2.16
CA ASP A 487 -1.59 -27.64 3.30
C ASP A 487 -2.85 -28.51 3.47
N ARG A 488 -3.98 -28.12 2.87
CA ARG A 488 -5.24 -28.89 2.89
C ARG A 488 -5.24 -30.08 1.97
N SER A 489 -4.60 -29.95 0.81
CA SER A 489 -4.46 -31.08 -0.11
C SER A 489 -3.64 -32.21 0.51
N ARG A 490 -2.72 -31.89 1.45
CA ARG A 490 -1.97 -32.90 2.23
C ARG A 490 -2.81 -33.65 3.26
N GLY A 491 -3.73 -32.95 3.94
CA GLY A 491 -4.58 -33.57 4.97
C GLY A 491 -5.57 -34.57 4.37
N ARG A 492 -6.12 -34.28 3.18
CA ARG A 492 -7.07 -35.16 2.50
C ARG A 492 -6.44 -36.41 1.87
N SER A 493 -5.20 -36.31 1.34
CA SER A 493 -4.49 -37.46 0.78
C SER A 493 -3.90 -38.43 1.83
N ARG A 494 -3.90 -38.05 3.12
CA ARG A 494 -3.46 -38.91 4.23
C ARG A 494 -4.61 -39.55 4.98
N SER A 495 -5.86 -39.13 4.73
CA SER A 495 -7.07 -39.67 5.35
C SER A 495 -7.92 -40.55 4.38
N SER A 496 -7.48 -40.66 3.13
CA SER A 496 -7.97 -41.62 2.13
C SER A 496 -6.93 -42.75 1.93
#